data_03c56eecd3fbdf943f4e1c5ef3549c15
#
_entry.id   03c56eecd3fbdf943f4e1c5ef3549c15
#
_cell.length_a   1.000
_cell.length_b   1.000
_cell.length_c   1.000
_cell.angle_alpha   90.00
_cell.angle_beta   90.00
_cell.angle_gamma   90.00
#
_symmetry.space_group_name_H-M   'P 1'
#
loop_
_entity.id
_entity.type
_entity.pdbx_description
1 polymer ?
#
loop_
_entity_poly.entity_id
_entity_poly.type
_entity_poly.pdbx_seq_one_letter_code
_entity_poly.pdbx_strand_id
1 'polypeptide(L)'
;NAYDYSGKSLGFLEQIHGALKRLWAKSKIQTKRLDLTTNLTREKSQKYDLILMGYSFNETFEGMEMEKKEKWMEDLTRLLSSNGILIVVEPANKKSCQELHSLSSQLISSQNELFLHAPYFNNHSCPLISNSSKYYSHEVRKIPITNRVQKINIPLNLEMNQVKFGFCIL
;
A
#
# COMPACT_ATOMS: atom_id res chain seq x y z
N ASN A 1 -5.95 -0.15 -13.82
CA ASN A 1 -4.80 -1.00 -14.16
C ASN A 1 -4.35 -1.74 -12.91
N ALA A 2 -3.84 -2.97 -13.06
CA ALA A 2 -3.23 -3.74 -12.00
C ALA A 2 -1.83 -4.19 -12.41
N TYR A 3 -0.88 -4.02 -11.52
CA TYR A 3 0.51 -4.33 -11.73
C TYR A 3 0.98 -5.31 -10.66
N ASP A 4 1.66 -6.37 -11.03
CA ASP A 4 2.26 -7.35 -10.12
C ASP A 4 3.41 -8.07 -10.82
N TYR A 5 4.39 -8.50 -10.06
CA TYR A 5 5.46 -9.35 -10.56
C TYR A 5 4.93 -10.75 -10.93
N SER A 6 3.96 -11.25 -10.17
CA SER A 6 3.38 -12.58 -10.32
C SER A 6 2.27 -12.60 -11.38
N GLY A 7 2.54 -13.21 -12.53
CA GLY A 7 1.51 -13.45 -13.53
C GLY A 7 0.35 -14.32 -13.00
N LYS A 8 0.59 -15.18 -11.98
CA LYS A 8 -0.47 -15.98 -11.34
C LYS A 8 -1.43 -15.11 -10.55
N SER A 9 -0.92 -14.13 -9.77
CA SER A 9 -1.74 -13.15 -9.04
C SER A 9 -2.61 -12.34 -9.98
N LEU A 10 -2.05 -11.86 -11.07
CA LEU A 10 -2.78 -11.11 -12.10
C LEU A 10 -3.87 -11.96 -12.76
N GLY A 11 -3.57 -13.20 -13.13
CA GLY A 11 -4.57 -14.14 -13.68
C GLY A 11 -5.70 -14.44 -12.68
N PHE A 12 -5.39 -14.57 -11.39
CA PHE A 12 -6.41 -14.74 -10.35
C PHE A 12 -7.29 -13.49 -10.21
N LEU A 13 -6.72 -12.30 -10.28
CA LEU A 13 -7.46 -11.04 -10.26
C LEU A 13 -8.42 -10.93 -11.46
N GLU A 14 -7.99 -11.33 -12.65
CA GLU A 14 -8.85 -11.37 -13.84
C GLU A 14 -10.03 -12.34 -13.67
N GLN A 15 -9.78 -13.52 -13.07
CA GLN A 15 -10.84 -14.49 -12.76
C GLN A 15 -11.85 -13.92 -11.75
N ILE A 16 -11.39 -13.26 -10.68
CA ILE A 16 -12.26 -12.59 -9.71
C ILE A 16 -13.09 -11.52 -10.40
N HIS A 17 -12.47 -10.66 -11.21
CA HIS A 17 -13.17 -9.61 -11.94
C HIS A 17 -14.23 -10.19 -12.87
N GLY A 18 -13.90 -11.27 -13.60
CA GLY A 18 -14.84 -11.98 -14.46
C GLY A 18 -16.04 -12.58 -13.69
N ALA A 19 -15.76 -13.20 -12.54
CA ALA A 19 -16.81 -13.78 -11.67
C ALA A 19 -17.72 -12.72 -11.06
N LEU A 20 -17.19 -11.53 -10.79
CA LEU A 20 -17.92 -10.40 -10.21
C LEU A 20 -18.44 -9.39 -11.25
N LYS A 21 -18.42 -9.74 -12.53
CA LYS A 21 -18.80 -8.84 -13.63
C LYS A 21 -20.19 -8.20 -13.45
N ARG A 22 -21.13 -8.88 -12.82
CA ARG A 22 -22.46 -8.30 -12.53
C ARG A 22 -22.39 -7.13 -11.56
N LEU A 23 -21.50 -7.18 -10.56
CA LEU A 23 -21.29 -6.11 -9.58
C LEU A 23 -20.47 -4.97 -10.16
N TRP A 24 -19.54 -5.29 -11.07
CA TRP A 24 -18.58 -4.35 -11.65
C TRP A 24 -18.78 -4.16 -13.15
N ALA A 25 -20.05 -4.13 -13.59
CA ALA A 25 -20.42 -4.12 -15.01
C ALA A 25 -19.78 -2.99 -15.83
N LYS A 26 -19.49 -1.85 -15.18
CA LYS A 26 -18.86 -0.68 -15.82
C LYS A 26 -17.35 -0.65 -15.67
N SER A 27 -16.75 -1.55 -14.88
CA SER A 27 -15.31 -1.58 -14.69
C SER A 27 -14.61 -2.34 -15.80
N LYS A 28 -13.42 -1.88 -16.16
CA LYS A 28 -12.49 -2.58 -17.05
C LYS A 28 -11.21 -2.85 -16.27
N ILE A 29 -10.68 -4.05 -16.38
CA ILE A 29 -9.38 -4.39 -15.81
C ILE A 29 -8.36 -4.52 -16.92
N GLN A 30 -7.18 -3.99 -16.68
CA GLN A 30 -5.99 -4.23 -17.49
C GLN A 30 -4.90 -4.68 -16.53
N THR A 31 -4.32 -5.83 -16.79
CA THR A 31 -3.25 -6.40 -15.99
C THR A 31 -1.92 -6.28 -16.74
N LYS A 32 -0.87 -6.00 -16.01
CA LYS A 32 0.47 -5.91 -16.58
C LYS A 32 1.48 -6.47 -15.60
N ARG A 33 2.26 -7.44 -16.06
CA ARG A 33 3.38 -7.93 -15.27
C ARG A 33 4.47 -6.86 -15.20
N LEU A 34 4.79 -6.44 -13.99
CA LEU A 34 5.78 -5.40 -13.74
C LEU A 34 6.57 -5.75 -12.48
N ASP A 35 7.88 -5.67 -12.59
CA ASP A 35 8.78 -5.70 -11.44
C ASP A 35 8.88 -4.28 -10.87
N LEU A 36 8.29 -4.05 -9.70
CA LEU A 36 8.27 -2.75 -9.04
C LEU A 36 9.64 -2.34 -8.49
N THR A 37 10.58 -3.27 -8.36
CA THR A 37 11.98 -2.94 -7.98
C THR A 37 12.73 -2.24 -9.11
N THR A 38 12.22 -2.35 -10.32
CA THR A 38 12.75 -1.66 -11.50
C THR A 38 12.03 -0.32 -11.71
N ASN A 39 12.55 0.47 -12.60
CA ASN A 39 12.15 1.85 -12.79
C ASN A 39 10.69 2.02 -13.26
N LEU A 40 9.89 2.80 -12.53
CA LEU A 40 8.52 3.20 -12.89
C LEU A 40 8.43 4.14 -14.12
N THR A 41 9.57 4.57 -14.65
CA THR A 41 9.64 5.60 -15.72
C THR A 41 8.93 5.24 -17.03
N ARG A 42 8.61 3.98 -17.26
CA ARG A 42 7.90 3.53 -18.47
C ARG A 42 6.43 3.93 -18.52
N GLU A 43 5.84 4.33 -17.38
CA GLU A 43 4.41 4.68 -17.25
C GLU A 43 4.19 6.21 -17.15
N LYS A 44 5.21 7.03 -17.40
CA LYS A 44 5.20 8.49 -17.16
C LYS A 44 4.08 9.28 -17.86
N SER A 45 3.49 8.76 -18.91
CA SER A 45 2.41 9.44 -19.64
C SER A 45 1.03 9.23 -19.05
N GLN A 46 0.84 8.24 -18.16
CA GLN A 46 -0.44 7.91 -17.58
C GLN A 46 -0.58 8.54 -16.19
N LYS A 47 -1.72 9.19 -15.95
CA LYS A 47 -2.09 9.73 -14.64
C LYS A 47 -3.21 8.90 -14.04
N TYR A 48 -3.19 8.78 -12.71
CA TYR A 48 -4.14 7.98 -11.94
C TYR A 48 -4.82 8.84 -10.88
N ASP A 49 -6.12 8.71 -10.75
CA ASP A 49 -6.89 9.35 -9.67
C ASP A 49 -6.73 8.60 -8.36
N LEU A 50 -6.41 7.30 -8.43
CA LEU A 50 -6.13 6.47 -7.26
C LEU A 50 -5.00 5.49 -7.58
N ILE A 51 -4.00 5.49 -6.72
CA ILE A 51 -2.96 4.46 -6.67
C ILE A 51 -3.10 3.73 -5.34
N LEU A 52 -3.28 2.42 -5.39
CA LEU A 52 -3.33 1.56 -4.20
C LEU A 52 -2.13 0.62 -4.22
N MET A 53 -1.33 0.68 -3.17
CA MET A 53 -0.18 -0.18 -2.93
C MET A 53 -0.46 -1.03 -1.69
N GLY A 54 -0.80 -2.30 -1.90
CA GLY A 54 -1.21 -3.21 -0.82
C GLY A 54 -0.19 -4.32 -0.62
N TYR A 55 0.45 -4.36 0.56
CA TYR A 55 1.41 -5.40 0.96
C TYR A 55 2.59 -5.60 0.01
N SER A 56 2.96 -4.58 -0.75
CA SER A 56 4.04 -4.62 -1.75
C SER A 56 5.18 -3.64 -1.48
N PHE A 57 4.97 -2.71 -0.56
CA PHE A 57 5.96 -1.69 -0.20
C PHE A 57 7.24 -2.32 0.36
N ASN A 58 7.13 -3.21 1.35
CA ASN A 58 8.27 -3.88 1.94
C ASN A 58 9.05 -4.71 0.92
N GLU A 59 8.35 -5.49 0.08
CA GLU A 59 8.97 -6.33 -0.93
C GLU A 59 9.69 -5.49 -1.99
N THR A 60 9.08 -4.37 -2.40
CA THR A 60 9.68 -3.44 -3.36
C THR A 60 10.95 -2.79 -2.82
N PHE A 61 10.99 -2.51 -1.52
CA PHE A 61 12.07 -1.75 -0.91
C PHE A 61 13.09 -2.59 -0.14
N GLU A 62 12.95 -3.91 -0.13
CA GLU A 62 13.90 -4.79 0.53
C GLU A 62 15.32 -4.60 -0.03
N GLY A 63 16.27 -4.29 0.86
CA GLY A 63 17.67 -4.04 0.49
C GLY A 63 17.93 -2.74 -0.29
N MET A 64 16.92 -1.90 -0.49
CA MET A 64 17.08 -0.63 -1.21
C MET A 64 17.55 0.47 -0.26
N GLU A 65 18.53 1.27 -0.69
CA GLU A 65 18.98 2.46 0.03
C GLU A 65 17.88 3.54 0.14
N MET A 66 17.89 4.33 1.21
CA MET A 66 16.84 5.31 1.52
C MET A 66 16.62 6.30 0.38
N GLU A 67 17.68 6.87 -0.19
CA GLU A 67 17.59 7.83 -1.31
C GLU A 67 16.88 7.23 -2.54
N LYS A 68 17.11 5.94 -2.79
CA LYS A 68 16.43 5.25 -3.90
C LYS A 68 14.96 5.04 -3.61
N LYS A 69 14.59 4.76 -2.35
CA LYS A 69 13.20 4.61 -1.91
C LYS A 69 12.46 5.94 -2.04
N GLU A 70 13.08 7.03 -1.60
CA GLU A 70 12.52 8.39 -1.74
C GLU A 70 12.25 8.72 -3.20
N LYS A 71 13.25 8.54 -4.05
CA LYS A 71 13.11 8.79 -5.48
C LYS A 71 12.03 7.91 -6.13
N TRP A 72 11.96 6.64 -5.73
CA TRP A 72 10.94 5.74 -6.24
C TRP A 72 9.53 6.20 -5.84
N MET A 73 9.36 6.61 -4.59
CA MET A 73 8.09 7.15 -4.09
C MET A 73 7.74 8.49 -4.76
N GLU A 74 8.71 9.36 -5.02
CA GLU A 74 8.51 10.57 -5.82
C GLU A 74 8.05 10.25 -7.25
N ASP A 75 8.67 9.28 -7.90
CA ASP A 75 8.26 8.85 -9.23
C ASP A 75 6.85 8.26 -9.21
N LEU A 76 6.45 7.56 -8.15
CA LEU A 76 5.10 7.04 -7.96
C LEU A 76 4.09 8.19 -7.77
N THR A 77 4.39 9.17 -6.92
CA THR A 77 3.49 10.32 -6.69
C THR A 77 3.31 11.17 -7.95
N ARG A 78 4.33 11.25 -8.80
CA ARG A 78 4.23 11.92 -10.11
C ARG A 78 3.26 11.24 -11.07
N LEU A 79 2.84 10.01 -10.82
CA LEU A 79 1.80 9.33 -11.60
C LEU A 79 0.39 9.72 -11.15
N LEU A 80 0.22 10.41 -10.04
CA LEU A 80 -1.09 10.92 -9.60
C LEU A 80 -1.58 12.05 -10.51
N SER A 81 -2.89 12.10 -10.72
CA SER A 81 -3.55 13.29 -11.24
C SER A 81 -3.51 14.42 -10.19
N SER A 82 -3.91 15.64 -10.56
CA SER A 82 -3.86 16.80 -9.66
C SER A 82 -4.64 16.65 -8.36
N ASN A 83 -5.68 15.81 -8.35
CA ASN A 83 -6.47 15.45 -7.17
C ASN A 83 -6.37 13.94 -6.87
N GLY A 84 -5.30 13.31 -7.34
CA GLY A 84 -5.10 11.87 -7.17
C GLY A 84 -4.70 11.51 -5.74
N ILE A 85 -5.01 10.31 -5.34
CA ILE A 85 -4.76 9.78 -3.99
C ILE A 85 -3.85 8.57 -4.09
N LEU A 86 -2.80 8.54 -3.28
CA LEU A 86 -1.97 7.37 -3.05
C LEU A 86 -2.32 6.75 -1.69
N ILE A 87 -2.71 5.48 -1.70
CA ILE A 87 -2.95 4.69 -0.49
C ILE A 87 -1.90 3.59 -0.43
N VAL A 88 -1.13 3.56 0.64
CA VAL A 88 -0.19 2.48 0.94
C VAL A 88 -0.65 1.75 2.19
N VAL A 89 -0.74 0.43 2.12
CA VAL A 89 -1.14 -0.45 3.24
C VAL A 89 -0.12 -1.57 3.36
N GLU A 90 0.40 -1.75 4.57
CA GLU A 90 1.44 -2.75 4.88
C GLU A 90 1.11 -3.56 6.14
N PRO A 91 1.65 -4.78 6.28
CA PRO A 91 1.53 -5.52 7.52
C PRO A 91 2.06 -4.72 8.71
N ALA A 92 1.37 -4.78 9.85
CA ALA A 92 1.74 -4.04 11.06
C ALA A 92 2.97 -4.66 11.74
N ASN A 93 4.14 -4.49 11.16
CA ASN A 93 5.40 -4.68 11.87
C ASN A 93 6.10 -3.35 12.09
N LYS A 94 6.87 -3.26 13.17
CA LYS A 94 7.50 -2.01 13.60
C LYS A 94 8.37 -1.38 12.50
N LYS A 95 9.24 -2.18 11.89
CA LYS A 95 10.19 -1.71 10.88
C LYS A 95 9.44 -1.10 9.68
N SER A 96 8.49 -1.84 9.11
CA SER A 96 7.75 -1.40 7.93
C SER A 96 6.89 -0.17 8.20
N CYS A 97 6.22 -0.12 9.36
CA CYS A 97 5.41 1.05 9.71
C CYS A 97 6.27 2.29 9.93
N GLN A 98 7.41 2.16 10.63
CA GLN A 98 8.32 3.28 10.83
C GLN A 98 8.93 3.77 9.51
N GLU A 99 9.32 2.86 8.64
CA GLU A 99 9.86 3.19 7.32
C GLU A 99 8.81 3.89 6.44
N LEU A 100 7.59 3.36 6.38
CA LEU A 100 6.48 3.97 5.65
C LEU A 100 6.22 5.40 6.12
N HIS A 101 6.14 5.62 7.42
CA HIS A 101 5.88 6.97 7.97
C HIS A 101 7.09 7.91 7.82
N SER A 102 8.32 7.40 7.85
CA SER A 102 9.52 8.20 7.57
C SER A 102 9.51 8.70 6.13
N LEU A 103 9.29 7.79 5.16
CA LEU A 103 9.23 8.14 3.75
C LEU A 103 8.07 9.10 3.44
N SER A 104 6.87 8.87 4.00
CA SER A 104 5.76 9.80 3.79
C SER A 104 6.05 11.19 4.34
N SER A 105 6.72 11.29 5.50
CA SER A 105 7.14 12.59 6.07
C SER A 105 8.16 13.32 5.20
N GLN A 106 9.11 12.59 4.62
CA GLN A 106 10.10 13.16 3.70
C GLN A 106 9.46 13.66 2.41
N LEU A 107 8.56 12.87 1.82
CA LEU A 107 7.81 13.25 0.62
C LEU A 107 7.02 14.54 0.81
N ILE A 108 6.30 14.68 1.93
CA ILE A 108 5.53 15.88 2.23
C ILE A 108 6.45 17.09 2.40
N SER A 109 7.63 16.89 3.02
CA SER A 109 8.60 17.96 3.21
C SER A 109 9.26 18.41 1.90
N SER A 110 9.40 17.51 0.92
CA SER A 110 10.04 17.79 -0.38
C SER A 110 9.07 18.26 -1.46
N GLN A 111 7.76 17.97 -1.32
CA GLN A 111 6.74 18.26 -2.32
C GLN A 111 5.60 19.10 -1.72
N ASN A 112 5.60 20.40 -1.99
CA ASN A 112 4.61 21.35 -1.44
C ASN A 112 3.16 21.05 -1.84
N GLU A 113 2.94 20.29 -2.91
CA GLU A 113 1.61 19.94 -3.41
C GLU A 113 1.07 18.62 -2.83
N LEU A 114 1.88 17.92 -2.03
CA LEU A 114 1.49 16.64 -1.44
C LEU A 114 1.04 16.83 0.02
N PHE A 115 -0.10 16.24 0.36
CA PHE A 115 -0.68 16.34 1.69
C PHE A 115 -0.89 14.96 2.29
N LEU A 116 -0.59 14.81 3.59
CA LEU A 116 -0.89 13.61 4.35
C LEU A 116 -2.33 13.71 4.90
N HIS A 117 -3.22 12.90 4.33
CA HIS A 117 -4.61 12.80 4.77
C HIS A 117 -4.80 11.84 5.95
N ALA A 118 -3.97 10.79 6.05
CA ALA A 118 -4.02 9.84 7.15
C ALA A 118 -2.69 9.08 7.27
N PRO A 119 -2.32 8.62 8.47
CA PRO A 119 -3.09 8.64 9.73
C PRO A 119 -3.09 9.98 10.45
N TYR A 120 -2.31 10.96 10.01
CA TYR A 120 -2.17 12.28 10.63
C TYR A 120 -2.65 13.36 9.65
N PHE A 121 -3.66 14.14 10.04
CA PHE A 121 -4.28 15.18 9.19
C PHE A 121 -3.49 16.49 9.05
N ASN A 122 -2.28 16.51 9.53
CA ASN A 122 -1.44 17.71 9.52
C ASN A 122 -0.11 17.31 8.89
N ASN A 123 0.35 17.89 7.87
CA ASN A 123 1.63 17.63 7.22
C ASN A 123 2.87 17.60 8.16
N HIS A 124 2.71 17.04 9.35
CA HIS A 124 3.76 16.83 10.32
C HIS A 124 4.27 15.41 10.30
N SER A 125 5.52 15.26 10.69
CA SER A 125 6.13 13.95 10.87
C SER A 125 5.38 13.11 11.89
N CYS A 126 5.32 11.82 11.69
CA CYS A 126 4.75 10.89 12.67
C CYS A 126 5.49 11.02 14.02
N PRO A 127 4.79 11.31 15.13
CA PRO A 127 5.42 11.47 16.44
C PRO A 127 6.07 10.17 16.97
N LEU A 128 5.78 9.02 16.35
CA LEU A 128 6.28 7.71 16.75
C LEU A 128 7.48 7.22 15.92
N ILE A 129 8.06 8.08 15.06
CA ILE A 129 9.23 7.70 14.22
C ILE A 129 10.54 7.62 15.00
N SER A 130 10.63 8.14 16.23
CA SER A 130 11.91 8.14 16.95
C SER A 130 12.47 6.71 17.06
N ASN A 131 13.77 6.54 16.78
CA ASN A 131 14.46 5.24 16.83
C ASN A 131 14.38 4.55 18.19
N SER A 132 14.23 5.34 19.27
CA SER A 132 14.05 4.88 20.64
C SER A 132 12.60 4.53 20.97
N SER A 133 11.64 4.82 20.09
CA SER A 133 10.23 4.55 20.37
C SER A 133 9.97 3.04 20.44
N LYS A 134 9.42 2.60 21.56
CA LYS A 134 8.85 1.25 21.71
C LYS A 134 7.59 1.08 20.86
N TYR A 135 6.93 2.17 20.54
CA TYR A 135 5.64 2.21 19.83
C TYR A 135 5.85 2.56 18.35
N TYR A 136 4.86 2.20 17.54
CA TYR A 136 4.79 2.55 16.13
C TYR A 136 3.33 2.70 15.72
N SER A 137 3.09 3.53 14.70
CA SER A 137 1.74 3.79 14.22
C SER A 137 1.23 2.63 13.37
N HIS A 138 0.10 2.07 13.78
CA HIS A 138 -0.63 1.06 13.03
C HIS A 138 -2.11 1.08 13.41
N GLU A 139 -2.92 0.53 12.56
CA GLU A 139 -4.36 0.38 12.77
C GLU A 139 -4.69 -1.07 13.13
N VAL A 140 -5.73 -1.25 13.94
CA VAL A 140 -6.27 -2.56 14.31
C VAL A 140 -7.76 -2.58 14.02
N ARG A 141 -8.20 -3.47 13.15
CA ARG A 141 -9.62 -3.62 12.81
C ARG A 141 -10.12 -5.02 13.12
N LYS A 142 -11.23 -5.09 13.82
CA LYS A 142 -11.97 -6.35 13.95
C LYS A 142 -12.58 -6.71 12.59
N ILE A 143 -12.43 -7.97 12.22
CA ILE A 143 -13.02 -8.51 10.99
C ILE A 143 -14.13 -9.50 11.32
N PRO A 144 -15.24 -9.53 10.57
CA PRO A 144 -16.24 -10.58 10.69
C PRO A 144 -15.60 -11.92 10.29
N ILE A 145 -15.65 -12.90 11.19
CA ILE A 145 -15.07 -14.20 10.94
C ILE A 145 -16.09 -15.03 10.16
N THR A 146 -15.74 -15.39 8.93
CA THR A 146 -16.56 -16.33 8.16
C THR A 146 -16.44 -17.74 8.70
N ASN A 147 -17.46 -18.59 8.47
CA ASN A 147 -17.43 -19.99 8.86
C ASN A 147 -16.20 -20.74 8.29
N ARG A 148 -15.68 -20.32 7.13
CA ARG A 148 -14.48 -20.91 6.53
C ARG A 148 -13.23 -20.58 7.33
N VAL A 149 -13.07 -19.32 7.75
CA VAL A 149 -11.94 -18.89 8.61
C VAL A 149 -12.04 -19.56 9.98
N GLN A 150 -13.24 -19.68 10.54
CA GLN A 150 -13.47 -20.35 11.81
C GLN A 150 -13.06 -21.83 11.78
N LYS A 151 -13.33 -22.54 10.66
CA LYS A 151 -12.87 -23.92 10.46
C LYS A 151 -11.35 -24.06 10.43
N ILE A 152 -10.62 -23.01 10.13
CA ILE A 152 -9.15 -22.98 10.17
C ILE A 152 -8.65 -22.57 11.56
N ASN A 153 -9.28 -21.58 12.18
CA ASN A 153 -8.89 -21.07 13.50
C ASN A 153 -8.99 -22.16 14.59
N ILE A 154 -10.11 -22.91 14.63
CA ILE A 154 -10.38 -23.89 15.68
C ILE A 154 -9.28 -24.97 15.77
N PRO A 155 -8.96 -25.74 14.72
CA PRO A 155 -7.98 -26.82 14.80
C PRO A 155 -6.55 -26.31 15.00
N LEU A 156 -6.25 -25.06 14.64
CA LEU A 156 -4.94 -24.43 14.79
C LEU A 156 -4.82 -23.61 16.08
N ASN A 157 -5.87 -23.59 16.90
CA ASN A 157 -5.96 -22.78 18.13
C ASN A 157 -5.61 -21.30 17.87
N LEU A 158 -6.12 -20.75 16.75
CA LEU A 158 -5.91 -19.36 16.36
C LEU A 158 -7.12 -18.51 16.73
N GLU A 159 -6.87 -17.28 17.16
CA GLU A 159 -7.90 -16.28 17.42
C GLU A 159 -7.85 -15.14 16.37
N MET A 160 -7.80 -15.50 15.10
CA MET A 160 -7.72 -14.51 14.00
C MET A 160 -9.07 -13.81 13.81
N ASN A 161 -9.34 -12.81 14.66
CA ASN A 161 -10.55 -11.99 14.63
C ASN A 161 -10.28 -10.52 14.34
N GLN A 162 -9.04 -10.18 14.02
CA GLN A 162 -8.63 -8.80 13.71
C GLN A 162 -7.50 -8.77 12.68
N VAL A 163 -7.44 -7.68 11.95
CA VAL A 163 -6.32 -7.33 11.05
C VAL A 163 -5.56 -6.17 11.64
N LYS A 164 -4.25 -6.23 11.54
CA LYS A 164 -3.34 -5.14 11.94
C LYS A 164 -2.56 -4.70 10.71
N PHE A 165 -2.53 -3.40 10.46
CA PHE A 165 -1.82 -2.84 9.31
C PHE A 165 -1.31 -1.42 9.58
N GLY A 166 -0.15 -1.12 8.99
CA GLY A 166 0.32 0.25 8.83
C GLY A 166 -0.24 0.83 7.53
N PHE A 167 -0.49 2.13 7.48
CA PHE A 167 -0.96 2.76 6.26
C PHE A 167 -0.59 4.23 6.19
N CYS A 168 -0.57 4.77 4.97
CA CYS A 168 -0.61 6.21 4.74
C CYS A 168 -1.52 6.52 3.54
N ILE A 169 -2.10 7.71 3.55
CA ILE A 169 -2.92 8.28 2.47
C ILE A 169 -2.35 9.67 2.16
N LEU A 170 -1.84 9.81 0.96
CA LEU A 170 -1.25 11.01 0.41
C LEU A 170 -2.07 11.54 -0.75
#